data_c32c143fc99f5e788bed5d91bced0390
#
_entry.id   c32c143fc99f5e788bed5d91bced0390
#
_cell.length_a   1.000
_cell.length_b   1.000
_cell.length_c   1.000
_cell.angle_alpha   90.00
_cell.angle_beta   90.00
_cell.angle_gamma   90.00
#
_symmetry.space_group_name_H-M   'P 1'
#
loop_
_entity.id
_entity.type
_entity.pdbx_description
1 polymer ?
#
loop_
_entity_poly.entity_id
_entity_poly.type
_entity_poly.pdbx_seq_one_letter_code
_entity_poly.pdbx_strand_id
1 'polypeptide(L)'
;MYYMNKTHQKILKAIFDNPVNGAMEWSDIESLLIAVGCQVIEGKGSSVTFEKEGMKVFFHRPHPQKEALRYRVKDARLFLQKIGIQP
;
A
#
# COMPACT_ATOMS: atom_id res chain seq x y z
N MET A 1 -16.84 6.68 4.29
CA MET A 1 -15.83 6.55 5.35
C MET A 1 -15.45 5.10 5.51
N TYR A 2 -14.17 4.82 5.63
CA TYR A 2 -13.68 3.46 5.78
C TYR A 2 -13.41 3.15 7.23
N TYR A 3 -13.81 1.94 7.63
CA TYR A 3 -13.45 1.44 8.94
C TYR A 3 -12.10 0.75 8.84
N MET A 4 -11.14 1.22 9.60
CA MET A 4 -9.83 0.59 9.72
C MET A 4 -9.63 0.10 11.14
N ASN A 5 -9.22 -1.17 11.26
CA ASN A 5 -8.88 -1.70 12.57
C ASN A 5 -7.54 -1.12 13.04
N LYS A 6 -7.15 -1.45 14.28
CA LYS A 6 -5.92 -0.92 14.85
C LYS A 6 -4.69 -1.32 14.06
N THR A 7 -4.67 -2.54 13.52
CA THR A 7 -3.55 -3.03 12.73
C THR A 7 -3.38 -2.17 11.47
N HIS A 8 -4.47 -1.90 10.76
CA HIS A 8 -4.42 -1.08 9.55
C HIS A 8 -4.06 0.36 9.87
N GLN A 9 -4.48 0.89 11.00
CA GLN A 9 -4.10 2.24 11.43
C GLN A 9 -2.60 2.34 11.66
N LYS A 10 -2.00 1.31 12.28
CA LYS A 10 -0.55 1.26 12.49
C LYS A 10 0.21 1.19 11.16
N ILE A 11 -0.29 0.38 10.23
CA ILE A 11 0.32 0.27 8.90
C ILE A 11 0.27 1.62 8.19
N LEU A 12 -0.87 2.29 8.24
CA LEU A 12 -1.03 3.61 7.62
C LEU A 12 -0.03 4.62 8.19
N LYS A 13 0.11 4.64 9.51
CA LYS A 13 1.08 5.53 10.15
C LYS A 13 2.51 5.21 9.70
N ALA A 14 2.84 3.92 9.62
CA ALA A 14 4.19 3.50 9.22
C ALA A 14 4.50 3.92 7.78
N ILE A 15 3.49 3.87 6.89
CA ILE A 15 3.68 4.31 5.50
C ILE A 15 4.02 5.80 5.44
N PHE A 16 3.49 6.59 6.37
CA PHE A 16 3.69 8.05 6.40
C PHE A 16 4.84 8.49 7.31
N ASP A 17 5.56 7.55 7.91
CA ASP A 17 6.70 7.87 8.76
C ASP A 17 7.86 8.44 7.97
N ASN A 18 8.64 9.30 8.62
CA ASN A 18 9.89 9.80 8.10
C ASN A 18 11.01 9.53 9.12
N PRO A 19 12.13 8.93 8.69
CA PRO A 19 12.41 8.45 7.34
C PRO A 19 11.54 7.23 6.96
N VAL A 20 11.46 6.96 5.66
CA VAL A 20 10.65 5.86 5.14
C VAL A 20 11.15 4.53 5.71
N ASN A 21 10.22 3.72 6.21
CA ASN A 21 10.53 2.43 6.80
C ASN A 21 10.80 1.40 5.70
N GLY A 22 12.07 0.95 5.62
CA GLY A 22 12.47 -0.06 4.63
C GLY A 22 12.28 -1.50 5.09
N ALA A 23 11.81 -1.70 6.32
CA ALA A 23 11.58 -3.03 6.89
C ALA A 23 10.11 -3.44 6.88
N MET A 24 9.23 -2.61 6.33
CA MET A 24 7.80 -2.92 6.27
C MET A 24 7.54 -4.07 5.32
N GLU A 25 6.68 -5.01 5.71
CA GLU A 25 6.33 -6.12 4.85
C GLU A 25 5.33 -5.66 3.77
N TRP A 26 5.55 -6.15 2.55
CA TRP A 26 4.66 -5.83 1.44
C TRP A 26 3.22 -6.26 1.72
N SER A 27 3.03 -7.42 2.36
CA SER A 27 1.69 -7.93 2.65
C SER A 27 0.87 -6.96 3.49
N ASP A 28 1.53 -6.17 4.35
CA ASP A 28 0.86 -5.16 5.16
C ASP A 28 0.33 -4.02 4.28
N ILE A 29 1.13 -3.60 3.31
CA ILE A 29 0.72 -2.54 2.38
C ILE A 29 -0.48 -3.02 1.56
N GLU A 30 -0.40 -4.23 1.03
CA GLU A 30 -1.49 -4.81 0.24
C GLU A 30 -2.76 -4.92 1.06
N SER A 31 -2.65 -5.40 2.30
CA SER A 31 -3.78 -5.53 3.21
C SER A 31 -4.45 -4.17 3.47
N LEU A 32 -3.65 -3.14 3.67
CA LEU A 32 -4.19 -1.80 3.90
C LEU A 32 -4.91 -1.28 2.66
N LEU A 33 -4.33 -1.43 1.47
CA LEU A 33 -4.95 -0.96 0.24
C LEU A 33 -6.29 -1.64 0.00
N ILE A 34 -6.39 -2.93 0.29
CA ILE A 34 -7.66 -3.65 0.21
C ILE A 34 -8.65 -3.10 1.23
N ALA A 35 -8.19 -2.85 2.46
CA ALA A 35 -9.05 -2.38 3.54
C ALA A 35 -9.65 -1.00 3.26
N VAL A 36 -8.92 -0.12 2.55
CA VAL A 36 -9.45 1.20 2.20
C VAL A 36 -10.34 1.17 0.96
N GLY A 37 -10.59 0.00 0.40
CA GLY A 37 -11.57 -0.16 -0.67
C GLY A 37 -11.00 -0.24 -2.07
N CYS A 38 -9.70 -0.48 -2.20
CA CYS A 38 -9.10 -0.62 -3.52
C CYS A 38 -9.50 -1.95 -4.17
N GLN A 39 -9.74 -1.90 -5.47
CA GLN A 39 -9.89 -3.10 -6.28
C GLN A 39 -8.49 -3.61 -6.64
N VAL A 40 -8.31 -4.93 -6.55
CA VAL A 40 -7.04 -5.56 -6.87
C VAL A 40 -7.12 -6.16 -8.26
N ILE A 41 -6.22 -5.74 -9.13
CA ILE A 41 -6.16 -6.23 -10.51
C ILE A 41 -4.85 -6.97 -10.69
N GLU A 42 -4.92 -8.29 -10.82
CA GLU A 42 -3.72 -9.10 -10.99
C GLU A 42 -3.16 -8.94 -12.39
N GLY A 43 -1.84 -8.84 -12.47
CA GLY A 43 -1.15 -8.81 -13.75
C GLY A 43 -0.34 -10.08 -13.97
N LYS A 44 0.58 -10.05 -14.91
CA LYS A 44 1.47 -11.18 -15.15
C LYS A 44 2.54 -11.26 -14.07
N GLY A 45 2.87 -12.49 -13.68
CA GLY A 45 3.91 -12.72 -12.69
C GLY A 45 3.59 -12.04 -11.37
N SER A 46 4.51 -11.23 -10.88
CA SER A 46 4.35 -10.54 -9.60
C SER A 46 3.64 -9.20 -9.70
N SER A 47 3.21 -8.77 -10.89
CA SER A 47 2.62 -7.45 -11.05
C SER A 47 1.20 -7.39 -10.51
N VAL A 48 0.84 -6.24 -9.94
CA VAL A 48 -0.50 -6.01 -9.38
C VAL A 48 -0.82 -4.52 -9.48
N THR A 49 -2.08 -4.22 -9.78
CA THR A 49 -2.57 -2.84 -9.81
C THR A 49 -3.68 -2.71 -8.77
N PHE A 50 -3.63 -1.62 -8.02
CA PHE A 50 -4.70 -1.25 -7.09
C PHE A 50 -5.42 -0.04 -7.66
N GLU A 51 -6.75 -0.11 -7.65
CA GLU A 51 -7.57 0.97 -8.21
C GLU A 51 -8.64 1.39 -7.25
N LYS A 52 -8.86 2.70 -7.15
CA LYS A 52 -9.95 3.26 -6.38
C LYS A 52 -10.38 4.57 -7.02
N GLU A 53 -11.66 4.65 -7.39
CA GLU A 53 -12.26 5.87 -7.94
C GLU A 53 -11.49 6.42 -9.13
N GLY A 54 -11.05 5.52 -10.01
CA GLY A 54 -10.31 5.89 -11.21
C GLY A 54 -8.84 6.14 -11.00
N MET A 55 -8.37 6.16 -9.75
CA MET A 55 -6.95 6.30 -9.43
C MET A 55 -6.30 4.93 -9.35
N LYS A 56 -5.13 4.79 -9.97
CA LYS A 56 -4.44 3.50 -10.03
C LYS A 56 -3.01 3.64 -9.54
N VAL A 57 -2.51 2.57 -8.94
CA VAL A 57 -1.09 2.44 -8.60
C VAL A 57 -0.65 1.03 -8.96
N PHE A 58 0.54 0.93 -9.54
CA PHE A 58 1.09 -0.31 -10.04
C PHE A 58 2.30 -0.73 -9.20
N PHE A 59 2.36 -2.01 -8.84
CA PHE A 59 3.48 -2.56 -8.10
C PHE A 59 3.91 -3.90 -8.67
N HIS A 60 5.18 -4.24 -8.41
CA HIS A 60 5.65 -5.62 -8.48
C HIS A 60 5.78 -6.12 -7.05
N ARG A 61 5.10 -7.22 -6.73
CA ARG A 61 5.22 -7.81 -5.40
C ARG A 61 6.66 -8.30 -5.21
N PRO A 62 7.28 -8.00 -4.06
CA PRO A 62 8.65 -8.44 -3.83
C PRO A 62 8.74 -9.97 -3.75
N HIS A 63 9.82 -10.53 -4.30
CA HIS A 63 10.07 -11.95 -4.28
C HIS A 63 11.57 -12.19 -4.52
N PRO A 64 12.24 -13.01 -3.69
CA PRO A 64 11.70 -13.77 -2.56
C PRO A 64 11.57 -12.98 -1.25
N GLN A 65 11.96 -11.72 -1.25
CA GLN A 65 11.93 -10.87 -0.06
C GLN A 65 10.51 -10.55 0.34
N LYS A 66 10.28 -10.42 1.64
CA LYS A 66 8.97 -10.04 2.18
C LYS A 66 8.82 -8.54 2.32
N GLU A 67 9.95 -7.84 2.52
CA GLU A 67 9.94 -6.42 2.80
C GLU A 67 9.71 -5.61 1.55
N ALA A 68 8.87 -4.59 1.69
CA ALA A 68 8.68 -3.61 0.64
C ALA A 68 9.88 -2.68 0.62
N LEU A 69 10.45 -2.45 -0.56
CA LEU A 69 11.52 -1.47 -0.70
C LEU A 69 10.98 -0.08 -0.44
N ARG A 70 11.90 0.83 -0.04
CA ARG A 70 11.49 2.19 0.32
C ARG A 70 10.70 2.90 -0.79
N TYR A 71 11.07 2.71 -2.04
CA TYR A 71 10.37 3.37 -3.13
C TYR A 71 8.92 2.87 -3.26
N ARG A 72 8.67 1.59 -2.93
CA ARG A 72 7.31 1.05 -2.94
C ARG A 72 6.46 1.66 -1.82
N VAL A 73 7.07 1.86 -0.65
CA VAL A 73 6.39 2.52 0.46
C VAL A 73 6.04 3.95 0.08
N LYS A 74 6.96 4.65 -0.57
CA LYS A 74 6.70 6.02 -1.04
C LYS A 74 5.59 6.06 -2.09
N ASP A 75 5.58 5.10 -3.01
CA ASP A 75 4.52 5.03 -4.03
C ASP A 75 3.16 4.78 -3.39
N ALA A 76 3.11 3.91 -2.38
CA ALA A 76 1.88 3.66 -1.64
C ALA A 76 1.41 4.92 -0.92
N ARG A 77 2.34 5.66 -0.32
CA ARG A 77 2.03 6.93 0.35
C ARG A 77 1.42 7.94 -0.62
N LEU A 78 2.05 8.12 -1.77
CA LEU A 78 1.54 9.07 -2.77
C LEU A 78 0.16 8.68 -3.27
N PHE A 79 -0.06 7.38 -3.49
CA PHE A 79 -1.36 6.90 -3.92
C PHE A 79 -2.43 7.13 -2.86
N LEU A 80 -2.11 6.82 -1.60
CA LEU A 80 -3.05 7.06 -0.49
C LEU A 80 -3.41 8.53 -0.39
N GLN A 81 -2.42 9.43 -0.55
CA GLN A 81 -2.70 10.87 -0.55
C GLN A 81 -3.65 11.26 -1.69
N LYS A 82 -3.46 10.67 -2.88
CA LYS A 82 -4.31 10.96 -4.02
C LYS A 82 -5.76 10.54 -3.82
N ILE A 83 -5.98 9.45 -3.09
CA ILE A 83 -7.33 8.97 -2.81
C ILE A 83 -7.88 9.52 -1.49
N GLY A 84 -7.16 10.46 -0.86
CA GLY A 84 -7.65 11.16 0.32
C GLY A 84 -7.50 10.41 1.63
N ILE A 85 -6.60 9.42 1.70
CA ILE A 85 -6.37 8.62 2.90
C ILE A 85 -5.08 9.07 3.57
N GLN A 86 -5.19 9.55 4.82
CA GLN A 86 -4.03 9.97 5.62
C GLN A 86 -4.21 9.50 7.05
N PRO A 87 -3.09 9.33 7.80
CA PRO A 87 -3.20 8.92 9.20
C PRO A 87 -3.86 9.97 10.07
#